data_4834ce22ceb955e4e4779a169335a182
#
_entry.id   4834ce22ceb955e4e4779a169335a182
#
_cell.length_a   1.000
_cell.length_b   1.000
_cell.length_c   1.000
_cell.angle_alpha   90.00
_cell.angle_beta   90.00
_cell.angle_gamma   90.00
#
_symmetry.space_group_name_H-M   'P 1'
#
loop_
_entity.id
_entity.type
_entity.pdbx_description
1 polymer ?
#
loop_
_entity_poly.entity_id
_entity_poly.type
_entity_poly.pdbx_seq_one_letter_code
_entity_poly.pdbx_strand_id
1 'polypeptide(L)'
;ATTLHDSFRDGVGFVSLVNVRTPDLVIATIAATLGVRELAGRTLAQRLADVLRARELLLVLDNCEHVISAMPAVAELPALAPRLKILATSRAVLRLSGECEFPVPPLALPNLAQPHTLAALADYPAIELFVQRAVAVRPDFALNPANGHAVATICARLDGIPLAIELAAARSKLLSPPTLPERLTESHGAALQLLNIGVRDRPAHQQTLRGALDWSYQLLDQTEQTLLRRLGVFVGGCTLEGVAAITQEPAASTTLLDQIGALVDKSLVNRTERPDGEMRFTLLETIREYALEQLTAAGEVEMTRRSHALYYLALAERAEPVLEETAQGAWPERLNAEHGNLLEALTWLLSNEPRMAIRLASALWRFWMQIGYLSEGRRRLVQALESDAGAIIPARAKALRAGHAGLASRRLSTNTALWRAVSGCGAKTGRCADDHPRAQFAGHARGAPGRLRRRARLL
;
A
#
# COMPACT_ATOMS: atom_id res chain seq x y z
N ALA A 1 0.42 13.48 -13.00
CA ALA A 1 -0.33 14.20 -11.97
C ALA A 1 0.23 15.61 -11.77
N THR A 2 1.50 15.77 -11.43
CA THR A 2 2.15 17.08 -11.18
C THR A 2 2.02 18.04 -12.36
N THR A 3 2.26 17.59 -13.57
CA THR A 3 2.20 18.40 -14.82
C THR A 3 0.79 18.92 -15.13
N LEU A 4 -0.26 18.23 -14.68
CA LEU A 4 -1.66 18.58 -14.93
C LEU A 4 -2.32 19.30 -13.75
N HIS A 5 -1.60 19.53 -12.66
CA HIS A 5 -2.15 20.14 -11.45
C HIS A 5 -2.79 21.51 -11.73
N ASP A 6 -2.12 22.35 -12.51
CA ASP A 6 -2.58 23.69 -12.83
C ASP A 6 -3.66 23.73 -13.94
N SER A 7 -3.90 22.58 -14.60
CA SER A 7 -4.95 22.44 -15.63
C SER A 7 -6.35 22.22 -15.05
N PHE A 8 -6.45 21.93 -13.76
CA PHE A 8 -7.71 21.74 -13.04
C PHE A 8 -7.79 22.69 -11.88
N ARG A 9 -8.90 23.44 -11.78
CA ARG A 9 -9.09 24.50 -10.78
C ARG A 9 -8.89 24.00 -9.33
N ASP A 10 -9.36 22.81 -9.03
CA ASP A 10 -9.28 22.19 -7.72
C ASP A 10 -8.18 21.11 -7.66
N GLY A 11 -7.27 21.11 -8.66
CA GLY A 11 -6.05 20.31 -8.70
C GLY A 11 -6.26 18.85 -9.12
N VAL A 12 -5.34 18.00 -8.68
CA VAL A 12 -5.31 16.56 -9.00
C VAL A 12 -5.31 15.75 -7.71
N GLY A 13 -6.28 14.84 -7.56
CA GLY A 13 -6.32 13.86 -6.48
C GLY A 13 -5.70 12.53 -6.94
N PHE A 14 -4.59 12.11 -6.33
CA PHE A 14 -3.98 10.80 -6.59
C PHE A 14 -4.39 9.80 -5.52
N VAL A 15 -4.98 8.68 -5.94
CA VAL A 15 -5.45 7.59 -5.07
C VAL A 15 -4.80 6.29 -5.50
N SER A 16 -3.88 5.78 -4.69
CA SER A 16 -3.33 4.45 -4.90
C SER A 16 -4.28 3.39 -4.33
N LEU A 17 -4.71 2.47 -5.17
CA LEU A 17 -5.58 1.35 -4.79
C LEU A 17 -4.78 0.06 -4.52
N VAL A 18 -3.46 0.08 -4.62
CA VAL A 18 -2.57 -1.07 -4.38
C VAL A 18 -2.88 -1.80 -3.07
N ASN A 19 -3.20 -1.02 -2.03
CA ASN A 19 -3.47 -1.54 -0.68
C ASN A 19 -4.94 -1.88 -0.43
N VAL A 20 -5.82 -1.63 -1.41
CA VAL A 20 -7.27 -1.81 -1.28
C VAL A 20 -7.66 -3.19 -1.77
N ARG A 21 -7.87 -4.14 -0.88
CA ARG A 21 -8.14 -5.54 -1.22
C ARG A 21 -9.62 -5.89 -1.34
N THR A 22 -10.48 -5.06 -0.81
CA THR A 22 -11.94 -5.27 -0.86
C THR A 22 -12.60 -4.14 -1.64
N PRO A 23 -13.50 -4.47 -2.58
CA PRO A 23 -14.20 -3.48 -3.40
C PRO A 23 -14.89 -2.38 -2.60
N ASP A 24 -15.46 -2.73 -1.45
CA ASP A 24 -16.19 -1.81 -0.58
C ASP A 24 -15.33 -0.66 -0.03
N LEU A 25 -14.01 -0.81 -0.05
CA LEU A 25 -13.09 0.20 0.46
C LEU A 25 -12.66 1.24 -0.57
N VAL A 26 -12.95 1.03 -1.86
CA VAL A 26 -12.52 1.96 -2.92
C VAL A 26 -13.09 3.35 -2.70
N ILE A 27 -14.40 3.45 -2.50
CA ILE A 27 -15.06 4.75 -2.23
C ILE A 27 -14.55 5.38 -0.93
N ALA A 28 -14.29 4.56 0.10
CA ALA A 28 -13.74 5.06 1.37
C ALA A 28 -12.33 5.60 1.20
N THR A 29 -11.49 4.92 0.42
CA THR A 29 -10.11 5.36 0.13
C THR A 29 -10.10 6.66 -0.68
N ILE A 30 -10.97 6.77 -1.70
CA ILE A 30 -11.13 8.02 -2.47
C ILE A 30 -11.57 9.15 -1.54
N ALA A 31 -12.58 8.92 -0.71
CA ALA A 31 -13.11 9.92 0.22
C ALA A 31 -12.04 10.37 1.23
N ALA A 32 -11.28 9.43 1.81
CA ALA A 32 -10.20 9.74 2.75
C ALA A 32 -9.11 10.60 2.09
N THR A 33 -8.69 10.24 0.87
CA THR A 33 -7.68 11.01 0.12
C THR A 33 -8.16 12.44 -0.18
N LEU A 34 -9.45 12.63 -0.43
CA LEU A 34 -10.04 13.93 -0.71
C LEU A 34 -10.50 14.70 0.55
N GLY A 35 -10.21 14.16 1.76
CA GLY A 35 -10.56 14.76 3.04
C GLY A 35 -12.06 14.70 3.36
N VAL A 36 -12.82 13.80 2.70
CA VAL A 36 -14.25 13.63 2.91
C VAL A 36 -14.47 12.59 4.00
N ARG A 37 -15.09 13.02 5.12
CA ARG A 37 -15.38 12.14 6.26
C ARG A 37 -16.82 11.61 6.22
N GLU A 38 -17.02 10.42 6.75
CA GLU A 38 -18.36 9.85 6.96
C GLU A 38 -19.11 10.66 8.03
N LEU A 39 -20.38 10.99 7.76
CA LEU A 39 -21.27 11.64 8.72
C LEU A 39 -22.55 10.84 8.89
N ALA A 40 -23.18 10.95 10.05
CA ALA A 40 -24.45 10.30 10.33
C ALA A 40 -25.54 10.75 9.33
N GLY A 41 -26.32 9.80 8.80
CA GLY A 41 -27.49 10.07 7.97
C GLY A 41 -27.30 10.06 6.46
N ARG A 42 -26.05 10.02 5.93
CA ARG A 42 -25.78 9.91 4.48
C ARG A 42 -24.70 8.87 4.21
N THR A 43 -24.77 8.19 3.05
CA THR A 43 -23.72 7.28 2.63
C THR A 43 -22.46 8.07 2.25
N LEU A 44 -21.29 7.45 2.43
CA LEU A 44 -20.02 8.06 2.07
C LEU A 44 -19.96 8.41 0.57
N ALA A 45 -20.54 7.55 -0.29
CA ALA A 45 -20.64 7.80 -1.73
C ALA A 45 -21.46 9.06 -2.05
N GLN A 46 -22.61 9.24 -1.38
CA GLN A 46 -23.44 10.45 -1.53
C GLN A 46 -22.69 11.71 -1.11
N ARG A 47 -21.97 11.65 0.00
CA ARG A 47 -21.17 12.79 0.45
C ARG A 47 -20.01 13.10 -0.47
N LEU A 48 -19.33 12.07 -0.97
CA LEU A 48 -18.27 12.23 -1.94
C LEU A 48 -18.81 12.92 -3.20
N ALA A 49 -19.95 12.48 -3.71
CA ALA A 49 -20.61 13.10 -4.87
C ALA A 49 -20.98 14.57 -4.61
N ASP A 50 -21.52 14.89 -3.42
CA ASP A 50 -21.87 16.27 -3.05
C ASP A 50 -20.63 17.19 -3.03
N VAL A 51 -19.51 16.71 -2.50
CA VAL A 51 -18.25 17.47 -2.46
C VAL A 51 -17.67 17.64 -3.86
N LEU A 52 -17.70 16.58 -4.67
CA LEU A 52 -17.13 16.58 -6.03
C LEU A 52 -17.96 17.41 -7.01
N ARG A 53 -19.29 17.55 -6.80
CA ARG A 53 -20.17 18.33 -7.68
C ARG A 53 -19.71 19.78 -7.89
N ALA A 54 -19.14 20.38 -6.85
CA ALA A 54 -18.65 21.76 -6.90
C ALA A 54 -17.20 21.89 -7.40
N ARG A 55 -16.48 20.77 -7.55
CA ARG A 55 -15.04 20.76 -7.87
C ARG A 55 -14.79 20.47 -9.32
N GLU A 56 -13.76 21.12 -9.86
CA GLU A 56 -13.13 20.82 -11.14
C GLU A 56 -11.80 20.11 -10.89
N LEU A 57 -11.84 18.78 -10.84
CA LEU A 57 -10.80 17.93 -10.31
C LEU A 57 -10.45 16.81 -11.30
N LEU A 58 -9.16 16.49 -11.43
CA LEU A 58 -8.70 15.22 -12.00
C LEU A 58 -8.46 14.21 -10.87
N LEU A 59 -9.21 13.12 -10.85
CA LEU A 59 -9.01 12.00 -9.94
C LEU A 59 -8.18 10.92 -10.66
N VAL A 60 -6.98 10.66 -10.17
CA VAL A 60 -6.12 9.58 -10.69
C VAL A 60 -6.22 8.39 -9.76
N LEU A 61 -6.74 7.27 -10.29
CA LEU A 61 -6.86 5.99 -9.59
C LEU A 61 -5.79 5.04 -10.11
N ASP A 62 -4.93 4.58 -9.23
CA ASP A 62 -3.80 3.74 -9.59
C ASP A 62 -4.00 2.29 -9.12
N ASN A 63 -3.67 1.31 -9.99
CA ASN A 63 -3.83 -0.12 -9.76
C ASN A 63 -5.28 -0.60 -9.55
N CYS A 64 -6.15 -0.35 -10.54
CA CYS A 64 -7.56 -0.73 -10.46
C CYS A 64 -7.83 -2.23 -10.68
N GLU A 65 -6.88 -3.00 -11.20
CA GLU A 65 -7.06 -4.38 -11.66
C GLU A 65 -7.55 -5.36 -10.59
N HIS A 66 -7.20 -5.18 -9.35
CA HIS A 66 -7.61 -6.10 -8.26
C HIS A 66 -8.91 -5.69 -7.55
N VAL A 67 -9.45 -4.51 -7.90
CA VAL A 67 -10.73 -4.00 -7.37
C VAL A 67 -11.72 -3.66 -8.48
N ILE A 68 -11.63 -4.33 -9.63
CA ILE A 68 -12.48 -4.07 -10.81
C ILE A 68 -13.97 -4.10 -10.46
N SER A 69 -14.39 -5.00 -9.57
CA SER A 69 -15.79 -5.10 -9.15
C SER A 69 -16.33 -3.85 -8.42
N ALA A 70 -15.46 -2.96 -7.94
CA ALA A 70 -15.86 -1.67 -7.36
C ALA A 70 -15.95 -0.54 -8.39
N MET A 71 -15.37 -0.73 -9.57
CA MET A 71 -15.27 0.33 -10.58
C MET A 71 -16.62 0.83 -11.10
N PRO A 72 -17.72 0.03 -11.18
CA PRO A 72 -19.03 0.56 -11.52
C PRO A 72 -19.49 1.69 -10.59
N ALA A 73 -19.26 1.58 -9.28
CA ALA A 73 -19.61 2.65 -8.34
C ALA A 73 -18.76 3.92 -8.52
N VAL A 74 -17.51 3.77 -8.96
CA VAL A 74 -16.63 4.88 -9.32
C VAL A 74 -17.09 5.56 -10.61
N ALA A 75 -17.55 4.77 -11.59
CA ALA A 75 -18.05 5.28 -12.88
C ALA A 75 -19.33 6.11 -12.74
N GLU A 76 -20.07 5.99 -11.66
CA GLU A 76 -21.24 6.83 -11.36
C GLU A 76 -20.86 8.26 -10.90
N LEU A 77 -19.65 8.47 -10.39
CA LEU A 77 -19.22 9.76 -9.86
C LEU A 77 -19.23 10.89 -10.90
N PRO A 78 -18.75 10.72 -12.14
CA PRO A 78 -18.81 11.77 -13.16
C PRO A 78 -20.25 12.20 -13.54
N ALA A 79 -21.23 11.27 -13.47
CA ALA A 79 -22.62 11.60 -13.71
C ALA A 79 -23.20 12.56 -12.65
N LEU A 80 -22.70 12.44 -11.40
CA LEU A 80 -23.08 13.27 -10.28
C LEU A 80 -22.24 14.55 -10.15
N ALA A 81 -21.03 14.55 -10.73
CA ALA A 81 -20.05 15.63 -10.70
C ALA A 81 -19.49 15.91 -12.11
N PRO A 82 -20.16 16.70 -12.95
CA PRO A 82 -19.84 16.85 -14.39
C PRO A 82 -18.45 17.42 -14.69
N ARG A 83 -17.81 18.10 -13.73
CA ARG A 83 -16.46 18.66 -13.86
C ARG A 83 -15.36 17.74 -13.32
N LEU A 84 -15.74 16.56 -12.81
CA LEU A 84 -14.80 15.53 -12.41
C LEU A 84 -14.31 14.80 -13.66
N LYS A 85 -12.98 14.63 -13.77
CA LYS A 85 -12.35 13.72 -14.71
C LYS A 85 -11.68 12.60 -13.94
N ILE A 86 -11.77 11.37 -14.46
CA ILE A 86 -11.14 10.21 -13.85
C ILE A 86 -10.11 9.64 -14.84
N LEU A 87 -8.90 9.41 -14.35
CA LEU A 87 -7.85 8.68 -15.03
C LEU A 87 -7.54 7.44 -14.20
N ALA A 88 -7.80 6.27 -14.75
CA ALA A 88 -7.53 5.00 -14.07
C ALA A 88 -6.37 4.27 -14.76
N THR A 89 -5.43 3.72 -13.96
CA THR A 89 -4.44 2.77 -14.45
C THR A 89 -4.90 1.35 -14.10
N SER A 90 -4.75 0.44 -15.06
CA SER A 90 -5.12 -0.97 -14.86
C SER A 90 -4.38 -1.84 -15.87
N ARG A 91 -4.04 -3.07 -15.48
CA ARG A 91 -3.51 -4.10 -16.38
C ARG A 91 -4.60 -4.79 -17.18
N ALA A 92 -5.85 -4.59 -16.82
CA ALA A 92 -7.03 -5.15 -17.49
C ALA A 92 -8.03 -4.04 -17.78
N VAL A 93 -8.80 -4.22 -18.86
CA VAL A 93 -9.92 -3.35 -19.22
C VAL A 93 -10.97 -3.38 -18.12
N LEU A 94 -11.45 -2.21 -17.68
CA LEU A 94 -12.43 -2.10 -16.61
C LEU A 94 -13.86 -2.42 -17.05
N ARG A 95 -14.12 -2.35 -18.36
CA ARG A 95 -15.41 -2.62 -19.02
C ARG A 95 -16.56 -1.75 -18.52
N LEU A 96 -16.29 -0.47 -18.38
CA LEU A 96 -17.23 0.53 -17.88
C LEU A 96 -17.90 1.28 -19.02
N SER A 97 -19.15 1.66 -18.85
CA SER A 97 -19.83 2.54 -19.81
C SER A 97 -19.14 3.91 -19.84
N GLY A 98 -18.75 4.35 -21.04
CA GLY A 98 -18.02 5.61 -21.21
C GLY A 98 -16.51 5.53 -20.96
N GLU A 99 -15.97 4.33 -20.73
CA GLU A 99 -14.52 4.10 -20.68
C GLU A 99 -13.87 4.43 -22.03
N CYS A 100 -12.75 5.14 -21.97
CA CYS A 100 -11.88 5.37 -23.11
C CYS A 100 -10.54 4.70 -22.82
N GLU A 101 -10.24 3.63 -23.51
CA GLU A 101 -9.00 2.90 -23.34
C GLU A 101 -7.83 3.63 -24.01
N PHE A 102 -6.75 3.80 -23.29
CA PHE A 102 -5.48 4.30 -23.79
C PHE A 102 -4.39 3.27 -23.52
N PRO A 103 -4.01 2.44 -24.52
CA PRO A 103 -2.93 1.49 -24.36
C PRO A 103 -1.60 2.22 -24.20
N VAL A 104 -0.87 1.97 -23.11
CA VAL A 104 0.47 2.49 -22.88
C VAL A 104 1.47 1.53 -23.54
N PRO A 105 2.11 1.91 -24.67
CA PRO A 105 3.07 1.04 -25.32
C PRO A 105 4.39 0.98 -24.50
N PRO A 106 5.20 -0.08 -24.71
CA PRO A 106 6.59 -0.07 -24.25
C PRO A 106 7.36 1.11 -24.84
N LEU A 107 8.53 1.40 -24.28
CA LEU A 107 9.41 2.44 -24.77
C LEU A 107 9.88 2.13 -26.20
N ALA A 108 9.96 3.16 -27.03
CA ALA A 108 10.40 3.01 -28.42
C ALA A 108 11.84 2.46 -28.51
N LEU A 109 12.05 1.55 -29.47
CA LEU A 109 13.28 0.80 -29.69
C LEU A 109 13.86 1.10 -31.07
N PRO A 110 15.21 1.10 -31.24
CA PRO A 110 15.84 1.19 -32.55
C PRO A 110 15.62 -0.10 -33.36
N ASN A 111 15.54 0.06 -34.68
CA ASN A 111 15.58 -1.08 -35.58
C ASN A 111 17.03 -1.58 -35.73
N LEU A 112 17.37 -2.67 -35.04
CA LEU A 112 18.74 -3.24 -35.03
C LEU A 112 19.23 -3.73 -36.41
N ALA A 113 18.34 -3.91 -37.38
CA ALA A 113 18.72 -4.27 -38.77
C ALA A 113 19.32 -3.08 -39.55
N GLN A 114 19.20 -1.87 -39.04
CA GLN A 114 19.73 -0.66 -39.65
C GLN A 114 20.94 -0.13 -38.87
N PRO A 115 21.95 0.42 -39.56
CA PRO A 115 23.03 1.10 -38.85
C PRO A 115 22.55 2.40 -38.24
N HIS A 116 22.85 2.63 -36.98
CA HIS A 116 22.53 3.86 -36.26
C HIS A 116 23.79 4.60 -35.85
N THR A 117 23.77 5.91 -35.95
CA THR A 117 24.78 6.77 -35.30
C THR A 117 24.55 6.76 -33.81
N LEU A 118 25.60 7.07 -33.04
CA LEU A 118 25.50 7.12 -31.57
C LEU A 118 24.47 8.16 -31.12
N ALA A 119 24.42 9.29 -31.77
CA ALA A 119 23.43 10.35 -31.50
C ALA A 119 22.00 9.84 -31.72
N ALA A 120 21.74 9.18 -32.85
CA ALA A 120 20.41 8.61 -33.14
C ALA A 120 20.02 7.51 -32.11
N LEU A 121 20.96 6.74 -31.59
CA LEU A 121 20.66 5.75 -30.55
C LEU A 121 20.27 6.45 -29.24
N ALA A 122 20.94 7.56 -28.87
CA ALA A 122 20.65 8.28 -27.65
C ALA A 122 19.23 8.90 -27.61
N ASP A 123 18.62 9.16 -28.75
CA ASP A 123 17.26 9.73 -28.86
C ASP A 123 16.14 8.70 -28.61
N TYR A 124 16.46 7.39 -28.55
CA TYR A 124 15.45 6.39 -28.21
C TYR A 124 15.15 6.35 -26.72
N PRO A 125 13.87 6.49 -26.29
CA PRO A 125 13.51 6.51 -24.87
C PRO A 125 13.99 5.30 -24.08
N ALA A 126 14.04 4.12 -24.67
CA ALA A 126 14.53 2.91 -24.04
C ALA A 126 16.05 2.99 -23.72
N ILE A 127 16.83 3.56 -24.64
CA ILE A 127 18.27 3.74 -24.50
C ILE A 127 18.55 4.90 -23.53
N GLU A 128 17.82 5.98 -23.62
CA GLU A 128 17.89 7.10 -22.69
C GLU A 128 17.68 6.63 -21.25
N LEU A 129 16.61 5.86 -21.00
CA LEU A 129 16.33 5.26 -19.69
C LEU A 129 17.49 4.38 -19.20
N PHE A 130 18.01 3.49 -20.08
CA PHE A 130 19.14 2.64 -19.74
C PHE A 130 20.35 3.46 -19.30
N VAL A 131 20.70 4.50 -20.08
CA VAL A 131 21.87 5.38 -19.79
C VAL A 131 21.65 6.13 -18.47
N GLN A 132 20.48 6.72 -18.25
CA GLN A 132 20.17 7.42 -17.00
C GLN A 132 20.33 6.52 -15.79
N ARG A 133 19.81 5.27 -15.83
CA ARG A 133 19.92 4.30 -14.75
C ARG A 133 21.34 3.75 -14.59
N ALA A 134 22.06 3.53 -15.70
CA ALA A 134 23.44 3.10 -15.64
C ALA A 134 24.36 4.18 -15.00
N VAL A 135 24.17 5.46 -15.33
CA VAL A 135 24.88 6.58 -14.71
C VAL A 135 24.58 6.68 -13.21
N ALA A 136 23.35 6.42 -12.79
CA ALA A 136 22.98 6.46 -11.37
C ALA A 136 23.78 5.47 -10.51
N VAL A 137 24.11 4.28 -11.06
CA VAL A 137 24.90 3.24 -10.35
C VAL A 137 26.38 3.25 -10.70
N ARG A 138 26.75 3.88 -11.81
CA ARG A 138 28.10 3.99 -12.34
C ARG A 138 28.29 5.37 -12.97
N PRO A 139 28.75 6.38 -12.21
CA PRO A 139 28.82 7.78 -12.67
C PRO A 139 29.69 8.04 -13.91
N ASP A 140 30.67 7.17 -14.16
CA ASP A 140 31.56 7.20 -15.34
C ASP A 140 30.96 6.53 -16.58
N PHE A 141 29.73 6.01 -16.50
CA PHE A 141 29.07 5.38 -17.63
C PHE A 141 28.71 6.43 -18.69
N ALA A 142 29.12 6.17 -19.93
CA ALA A 142 28.73 6.96 -21.09
C ALA A 142 28.44 6.04 -22.27
N LEU A 143 27.41 6.40 -23.05
CA LEU A 143 27.13 5.74 -24.30
C LEU A 143 28.25 6.10 -25.29
N ASN A 144 28.86 5.08 -25.91
CA ASN A 144 29.97 5.25 -26.83
C ASN A 144 29.92 4.20 -27.97
N PRO A 145 30.74 4.31 -29.03
CA PRO A 145 30.71 3.38 -30.15
C PRO A 145 30.94 1.90 -29.77
N ALA A 146 31.66 1.64 -28.68
CA ALA A 146 31.98 0.28 -28.25
C ALA A 146 30.79 -0.39 -27.51
N ASN A 147 29.91 0.39 -26.88
CA ASN A 147 28.80 -0.15 -26.09
C ASN A 147 27.40 0.15 -26.68
N GLY A 148 27.28 1.10 -27.61
CA GLY A 148 25.98 1.57 -28.11
C GLY A 148 25.14 0.45 -28.73
N HIS A 149 25.73 -0.42 -29.56
CA HIS A 149 25.02 -1.56 -30.14
C HIS A 149 24.59 -2.58 -29.08
N ALA A 150 25.43 -2.82 -28.07
CA ALA A 150 25.12 -3.75 -26.99
C ALA A 150 23.95 -3.21 -26.12
N VAL A 151 23.94 -1.92 -25.79
CA VAL A 151 22.83 -1.28 -25.06
C VAL A 151 21.53 -1.38 -25.88
N ALA A 152 21.58 -1.07 -27.18
CA ALA A 152 20.42 -1.21 -28.06
C ALA A 152 19.89 -2.65 -28.11
N THR A 153 20.78 -3.64 -28.19
CA THR A 153 20.44 -5.07 -28.15
C THR A 153 19.81 -5.47 -26.82
N ILE A 154 20.32 -4.98 -25.69
CA ILE A 154 19.72 -5.21 -24.36
C ILE A 154 18.30 -4.68 -24.32
N CYS A 155 18.10 -3.40 -24.69
CA CYS A 155 16.78 -2.78 -24.70
C CYS A 155 15.79 -3.52 -25.61
N ALA A 156 16.23 -3.96 -26.79
CA ALA A 156 15.41 -4.73 -27.72
C ALA A 156 15.03 -6.10 -27.15
N ARG A 157 15.94 -6.81 -26.52
CA ARG A 157 15.64 -8.12 -25.86
C ARG A 157 14.72 -8.00 -24.67
N LEU A 158 14.65 -6.81 -24.08
CA LEU A 158 13.75 -6.49 -22.98
C LEU A 158 12.43 -5.84 -23.45
N ASP A 159 12.15 -5.90 -24.77
CA ASP A 159 10.93 -5.42 -25.42
C ASP A 159 10.57 -3.96 -25.07
N GLY A 160 11.55 -3.13 -24.71
CA GLY A 160 11.31 -1.75 -24.29
C GLY A 160 10.57 -1.60 -22.95
N ILE A 161 10.49 -2.67 -22.14
CA ILE A 161 9.79 -2.65 -20.85
C ILE A 161 10.62 -1.86 -19.82
N PRO A 162 10.12 -0.71 -19.29
CA PRO A 162 10.91 0.17 -18.43
C PRO A 162 11.56 -0.54 -17.25
N LEU A 163 10.79 -1.31 -16.48
CA LEU A 163 11.31 -2.02 -15.30
C LEU A 163 12.43 -3.03 -15.67
N ALA A 164 12.25 -3.75 -16.78
CA ALA A 164 13.26 -4.71 -17.23
C ALA A 164 14.57 -4.00 -17.62
N ILE A 165 14.45 -2.83 -18.29
CA ILE A 165 15.58 -1.98 -18.67
C ILE A 165 16.30 -1.43 -17.42
N GLU A 166 15.57 -0.95 -16.40
CA GLU A 166 16.14 -0.47 -15.15
C GLU A 166 16.92 -1.55 -14.42
N LEU A 167 16.34 -2.76 -14.32
CA LEU A 167 17.00 -3.90 -13.70
C LEU A 167 18.28 -4.31 -14.45
N ALA A 168 18.28 -4.27 -15.77
CA ALA A 168 19.46 -4.55 -16.58
C ALA A 168 20.53 -3.44 -16.43
N ALA A 169 20.12 -2.17 -16.48
CA ALA A 169 21.01 -1.04 -16.32
C ALA A 169 21.69 -1.01 -14.94
N ALA A 170 21.00 -1.39 -13.87
CA ALA A 170 21.57 -1.48 -12.51
C ALA A 170 22.75 -2.49 -12.45
N ARG A 171 22.81 -3.48 -13.35
CA ARG A 171 23.89 -4.45 -13.44
C ARG A 171 25.16 -3.91 -14.12
N SER A 172 25.09 -2.74 -14.74
CA SER A 172 26.26 -2.06 -15.34
C SER A 172 27.37 -1.73 -14.32
N LYS A 173 27.07 -1.78 -13.02
CA LYS A 173 28.05 -1.71 -11.92
C LYS A 173 29.01 -2.90 -11.91
N LEU A 174 28.51 -4.10 -12.25
CA LEU A 174 29.26 -5.36 -12.16
C LEU A 174 29.65 -5.94 -13.52
N LEU A 175 28.84 -5.68 -14.55
CA LEU A 175 29.01 -6.27 -15.88
C LEU A 175 29.08 -5.17 -16.93
N SER A 176 29.98 -5.31 -17.90
CA SER A 176 30.02 -4.39 -19.02
C SER A 176 28.83 -4.63 -19.97
N PRO A 177 28.26 -3.59 -20.62
CA PRO A 177 27.15 -3.77 -21.56
C PRO A 177 27.40 -4.80 -22.66
N PRO A 178 28.60 -4.96 -23.24
CA PRO A 178 28.85 -6.00 -24.24
C PRO A 178 28.66 -7.44 -23.74
N THR A 179 28.86 -7.72 -22.44
CA THR A 179 28.73 -9.07 -21.85
C THR A 179 27.30 -9.39 -21.37
N LEU A 180 26.46 -8.36 -21.17
CA LEU A 180 25.08 -8.51 -20.69
C LEU A 180 24.16 -9.26 -21.68
N PRO A 181 24.19 -9.01 -23.01
CA PRO A 181 23.32 -9.71 -23.95
C PRO A 181 23.52 -11.22 -23.97
N GLU A 182 24.77 -11.70 -23.87
CA GLU A 182 25.09 -13.13 -23.85
C GLU A 182 24.50 -13.80 -22.61
N ARG A 183 24.68 -13.18 -21.43
CA ARG A 183 24.14 -13.70 -20.17
C ARG A 183 22.62 -13.65 -20.08
N LEU A 184 21.99 -12.64 -20.66
CA LEU A 184 20.53 -12.60 -20.82
C LEU A 184 20.02 -13.75 -21.68
N THR A 185 20.80 -14.18 -22.69
CA THR A 185 20.43 -15.31 -23.56
C THR A 185 20.62 -16.64 -22.86
N GLU A 186 21.69 -16.82 -22.10
CA GLU A 186 21.96 -18.04 -21.33
C GLU A 186 20.88 -18.26 -20.25
N SER A 187 20.47 -17.19 -19.54
CA SER A 187 19.41 -17.25 -18.54
C SER A 187 18.03 -17.52 -19.15
N HIS A 188 17.72 -16.94 -20.32
CA HIS A 188 16.46 -17.19 -21.04
C HIS A 188 16.42 -18.61 -21.65
N GLY A 189 17.55 -19.16 -22.11
CA GLY A 189 17.60 -20.49 -22.68
C GLY A 189 17.34 -21.62 -21.68
N ALA A 190 17.88 -21.52 -20.47
CA ALA A 190 17.73 -22.51 -19.41
C ALA A 190 16.40 -22.32 -18.64
N ALA A 191 16.04 -21.08 -18.29
CA ALA A 191 14.82 -20.79 -17.54
C ALA A 191 13.55 -20.95 -18.35
N LEU A 192 13.56 -20.57 -19.65
CA LEU A 192 12.41 -20.79 -20.54
C LEU A 192 12.16 -22.27 -20.84
N GLN A 193 13.20 -23.11 -20.88
CA GLN A 193 13.02 -24.57 -21.04
C GLN A 193 12.44 -25.23 -19.79
N LEU A 194 12.77 -24.75 -18.60
CA LEU A 194 12.21 -25.25 -17.33
C LEU A 194 10.85 -24.63 -17.00
N LEU A 195 10.55 -23.40 -17.45
CA LEU A 195 9.27 -22.71 -17.24
C LEU A 195 8.20 -22.99 -18.31
N ASN A 196 8.54 -23.68 -19.39
CA ASN A 196 7.57 -24.19 -20.38
C ASN A 196 6.58 -25.23 -19.84
N ILE A 197 6.65 -25.58 -18.55
CA ILE A 197 5.74 -26.51 -17.88
C ILE A 197 4.52 -25.81 -17.27
N GLY A 198 4.47 -24.46 -17.24
CA GLY A 198 3.35 -23.72 -16.66
C GLY A 198 2.92 -22.50 -17.45
N VAL A 199 1.78 -22.58 -18.12
CA VAL A 199 0.99 -21.47 -18.70
C VAL A 199 1.60 -20.83 -19.96
N ARG A 200 1.32 -21.44 -21.11
CA ARG A 200 1.67 -20.93 -22.46
C ARG A 200 0.86 -19.69 -22.91
N ASP A 201 -0.11 -19.24 -22.11
CA ASP A 201 -1.08 -18.20 -22.52
C ASP A 201 -0.73 -16.77 -22.05
N ARG A 202 0.46 -16.51 -21.52
CA ARG A 202 0.84 -15.16 -21.11
C ARG A 202 1.41 -14.37 -22.30
N PRO A 203 1.05 -13.06 -22.45
CA PRO A 203 1.62 -12.18 -23.47
C PRO A 203 3.16 -12.14 -23.41
N ALA A 204 3.82 -12.00 -24.56
CA ALA A 204 5.28 -12.01 -24.68
C ALA A 204 5.98 -11.02 -23.72
N HIS A 205 5.45 -9.80 -23.57
CA HIS A 205 5.98 -8.80 -22.66
C HIS A 205 5.95 -9.22 -21.17
N GLN A 206 4.97 -10.04 -20.75
CA GLN A 206 4.94 -10.56 -19.37
C GLN A 206 5.98 -11.67 -19.16
N GLN A 207 6.26 -12.45 -20.19
CA GLN A 207 7.31 -13.46 -20.14
C GLN A 207 8.69 -12.79 -20.06
N THR A 208 8.92 -11.73 -20.82
CA THR A 208 10.17 -10.95 -20.80
C THR A 208 10.39 -10.28 -19.44
N LEU A 209 9.35 -9.69 -18.84
CA LEU A 209 9.47 -9.08 -17.51
C LEU A 209 9.77 -10.13 -16.43
N ARG A 210 9.09 -11.28 -16.48
CA ARG A 210 9.36 -12.39 -15.56
C ARG A 210 10.78 -12.90 -15.73
N GLY A 211 11.24 -13.09 -16.96
CA GLY A 211 12.62 -13.50 -17.24
C GLY A 211 13.65 -12.51 -16.68
N ALA A 212 13.40 -11.20 -16.77
CA ALA A 212 14.25 -10.18 -16.19
C ALA A 212 14.28 -10.22 -14.66
N LEU A 213 13.12 -10.49 -14.02
CA LEU A 213 13.03 -10.65 -12.57
C LEU A 213 13.74 -11.92 -12.10
N ASP A 214 13.52 -13.08 -12.77
CA ASP A 214 14.19 -14.33 -12.49
C ASP A 214 15.72 -14.18 -12.59
N TRP A 215 16.19 -13.56 -13.66
CA TRP A 215 17.61 -13.28 -13.84
C TRP A 215 18.17 -12.36 -12.74
N SER A 216 17.46 -11.28 -12.42
CA SER A 216 17.87 -10.36 -11.36
C SER A 216 17.92 -11.04 -9.99
N TYR A 217 16.97 -11.93 -9.71
CA TYR A 217 16.91 -12.71 -8.47
C TYR A 217 18.05 -13.74 -8.37
N GLN A 218 18.37 -14.42 -9.46
CA GLN A 218 19.48 -15.39 -9.51
C GLN A 218 20.85 -14.75 -9.30
N LEU A 219 21.00 -13.46 -9.62
CA LEU A 219 22.23 -12.69 -9.39
C LEU A 219 22.37 -12.18 -7.94
N LEU A 220 21.36 -12.38 -7.10
CA LEU A 220 21.44 -12.11 -5.67
C LEU A 220 22.18 -13.25 -4.96
N ASP A 221 22.89 -12.90 -3.89
CA ASP A 221 23.38 -13.92 -2.98
C ASP A 221 22.22 -14.51 -2.14
N GLN A 222 22.49 -15.59 -1.41
CA GLN A 222 21.47 -16.31 -0.65
C GLN A 222 20.80 -15.45 0.41
N THR A 223 21.51 -14.51 1.02
CA THR A 223 21.01 -13.63 2.07
C THR A 223 20.10 -12.56 1.48
N GLU A 224 20.52 -11.97 0.36
CA GLU A 224 19.73 -11.00 -0.41
C GLU A 224 18.45 -11.61 -0.97
N GLN A 225 18.53 -12.86 -1.51
CA GLN A 225 17.35 -13.60 -1.97
C GLN A 225 16.36 -13.83 -0.84
N THR A 226 16.85 -14.22 0.33
CA THR A 226 16.03 -14.43 1.52
C THR A 226 15.35 -13.15 1.96
N LEU A 227 16.10 -12.05 2.01
CA LEU A 227 15.53 -10.74 2.37
C LEU A 227 14.50 -10.29 1.36
N LEU A 228 14.80 -10.33 0.05
CA LEU A 228 13.87 -9.88 -1.00
C LEU A 228 12.54 -10.65 -0.94
N ARG A 229 12.57 -11.99 -0.85
CA ARG A 229 11.33 -12.77 -0.80
C ARG A 229 10.52 -12.50 0.47
N ARG A 230 11.18 -12.26 1.62
CA ARG A 230 10.48 -11.89 2.87
C ARG A 230 9.88 -10.50 2.81
N LEU A 231 10.52 -9.53 2.14
CA LEU A 231 9.98 -8.20 1.94
C LEU A 231 8.64 -8.20 1.16
N GLY A 232 8.35 -9.24 0.39
CA GLY A 232 7.10 -9.43 -0.34
C GLY A 232 5.84 -9.41 0.53
N VAL A 233 5.92 -9.71 1.84
CA VAL A 233 4.75 -9.70 2.73
C VAL A 233 4.24 -8.30 3.05
N PHE A 234 5.08 -7.27 2.88
CA PHE A 234 4.67 -5.90 3.16
C PHE A 234 3.80 -5.31 2.06
N VAL A 235 2.79 -4.57 2.48
CA VAL A 235 1.83 -3.88 1.61
C VAL A 235 2.04 -2.38 1.73
N GLY A 236 2.46 -1.71 0.63
CA GLY A 236 2.78 -0.29 0.63
C GLY A 236 4.14 0.04 1.28
N GLY A 237 5.02 -0.97 1.44
CA GLY A 237 6.36 -0.81 1.98
C GLY A 237 6.45 -0.96 3.50
N CYS A 238 7.65 -0.76 4.03
CA CYS A 238 7.96 -0.97 5.45
C CYS A 238 9.05 -0.02 5.94
N THR A 239 9.19 0.07 7.26
CA THR A 239 10.32 0.70 7.94
C THR A 239 11.42 -0.32 8.20
N LEU A 240 12.60 0.13 8.57
CA LEU A 240 13.72 -0.75 8.96
C LEU A 240 13.35 -1.64 10.16
N GLU A 241 12.57 -1.11 11.11
CA GLU A 241 12.05 -1.89 12.24
C GLU A 241 11.14 -3.04 11.78
N GLY A 242 10.28 -2.78 10.77
CA GLY A 242 9.44 -3.82 10.17
C GLY A 242 10.27 -4.92 9.50
N VAL A 243 11.33 -4.53 8.76
CA VAL A 243 12.25 -5.50 8.15
C VAL A 243 12.95 -6.35 9.22
N ALA A 244 13.48 -5.71 10.26
CA ALA A 244 14.13 -6.38 11.38
C ALA A 244 13.21 -7.45 12.03
N ALA A 245 11.93 -7.12 12.17
CA ALA A 245 10.96 -8.03 12.77
C ALA A 245 10.75 -9.33 11.95
N ILE A 246 10.74 -9.24 10.61
CA ILE A 246 10.55 -10.42 9.74
C ILE A 246 11.84 -11.21 9.48
N THR A 247 13.01 -10.56 9.64
CA THR A 247 14.32 -11.22 9.52
C THR A 247 14.79 -11.80 10.84
N GLN A 248 14.22 -11.34 11.97
CA GLN A 248 14.64 -11.64 13.34
C GLN A 248 16.07 -11.12 13.64
N GLU A 249 16.49 -10.08 12.92
CA GLU A 249 17.74 -9.38 13.14
C GLU A 249 17.49 -8.03 13.83
N PRO A 250 18.45 -7.52 14.61
CA PRO A 250 18.31 -6.17 15.20
C PRO A 250 18.23 -5.09 14.10
N ALA A 251 17.35 -4.11 14.26
CA ALA A 251 17.22 -3.00 13.29
C ALA A 251 18.51 -2.18 13.14
N ALA A 252 19.35 -2.14 14.17
CA ALA A 252 20.66 -1.49 14.13
C ALA A 252 21.78 -2.38 13.56
N SER A 253 21.45 -3.57 13.04
CA SER A 253 22.44 -4.46 12.41
C SER A 253 23.02 -3.83 11.16
N THR A 254 24.34 -3.68 11.11
CA THR A 254 25.05 -3.23 9.90
C THR A 254 24.80 -4.19 8.73
N THR A 255 24.75 -5.50 9.02
CA THR A 255 24.44 -6.54 8.03
C THR A 255 23.09 -6.31 7.35
N LEU A 256 22.04 -6.01 8.13
CA LEU A 256 20.70 -5.74 7.59
C LEU A 256 20.68 -4.48 6.72
N LEU A 257 21.37 -3.42 7.17
CA LEU A 257 21.51 -2.18 6.40
C LEU A 257 22.27 -2.40 5.09
N ASP A 258 23.36 -3.19 5.11
CA ASP A 258 24.14 -3.52 3.92
C ASP A 258 23.30 -4.34 2.92
N GLN A 259 22.54 -5.33 3.40
CA GLN A 259 21.66 -6.16 2.57
C GLN A 259 20.55 -5.33 1.90
N ILE A 260 19.86 -4.45 2.66
CA ILE A 260 18.84 -3.55 2.10
C ILE A 260 19.49 -2.59 1.10
N GLY A 261 20.67 -2.03 1.44
CA GLY A 261 21.42 -1.16 0.56
C GLY A 261 21.77 -1.84 -0.77
N ALA A 262 22.21 -3.10 -0.71
CA ALA A 262 22.48 -3.89 -1.91
C ALA A 262 21.23 -4.12 -2.79
N LEU A 263 20.05 -4.35 -2.19
CA LEU A 263 18.81 -4.47 -2.94
C LEU A 263 18.35 -3.14 -3.54
N VAL A 264 18.60 -2.00 -2.87
CA VAL A 264 18.35 -0.65 -3.39
C VAL A 264 19.28 -0.36 -4.58
N ASP A 265 20.58 -0.64 -4.44
CA ASP A 265 21.58 -0.48 -5.52
C ASP A 265 21.22 -1.30 -6.77
N LYS A 266 20.54 -2.44 -6.58
CA LYS A 266 20.10 -3.34 -7.66
C LYS A 266 18.71 -2.98 -8.20
N SER A 267 18.12 -1.85 -7.79
CA SER A 267 16.79 -1.35 -8.20
C SER A 267 15.63 -2.34 -7.91
N LEU A 268 15.81 -3.24 -6.95
CA LEU A 268 14.77 -4.17 -6.51
C LEU A 268 13.93 -3.61 -5.35
N VAL A 269 14.50 -2.68 -4.59
CA VAL A 269 13.86 -1.97 -3.49
C VAL A 269 14.01 -0.47 -3.70
N ASN A 270 12.94 0.28 -3.59
CA ASN A 270 12.97 1.74 -3.59
C ASN A 270 13.09 2.25 -2.15
N ARG A 271 13.86 3.32 -1.98
CA ARG A 271 14.02 4.02 -0.72
C ARG A 271 13.43 5.42 -0.82
N THR A 272 12.57 5.78 0.12
CA THR A 272 11.99 7.12 0.25
C THR A 272 12.14 7.60 1.69
N GLU A 273 12.48 8.88 1.85
CA GLU A 273 12.50 9.55 3.14
C GLU A 273 11.15 10.25 3.35
N ARG A 274 10.55 10.00 4.49
CA ARG A 274 9.30 10.67 4.88
C ARG A 274 9.58 12.05 5.47
N PRO A 275 8.57 12.94 5.54
CA PRO A 275 8.73 14.27 6.14
C PRO A 275 9.19 14.25 7.61
N ASP A 276 8.94 13.15 8.33
CA ASP A 276 9.39 12.92 9.70
C ASP A 276 10.83 12.40 9.82
N GLY A 277 11.55 12.24 8.67
CA GLY A 277 12.91 11.71 8.60
C GLY A 277 12.98 10.17 8.63
N GLU A 278 11.84 9.47 8.78
CA GLU A 278 11.83 8.00 8.77
C GLU A 278 12.05 7.46 7.35
N MET A 279 12.97 6.51 7.21
CA MET A 279 13.23 5.84 5.94
C MET A 279 12.20 4.74 5.67
N ARG A 280 11.62 4.75 4.47
CA ARG A 280 10.67 3.75 4.02
C ARG A 280 11.21 2.99 2.82
N PHE A 281 11.08 1.67 2.86
CA PHE A 281 11.49 0.75 1.80
C PHE A 281 10.24 0.20 1.13
N THR A 282 10.19 0.29 -0.20
CA THR A 282 9.03 -0.14 -0.99
C THR A 282 9.47 -1.01 -2.16
N LEU A 283 8.68 -2.02 -2.50
CA LEU A 283 8.82 -2.77 -3.72
C LEU A 283 7.78 -2.30 -4.74
N LEU A 284 8.15 -2.28 -6.01
CA LEU A 284 7.15 -2.20 -7.07
C LEU A 284 6.22 -3.42 -6.98
N GLU A 285 4.95 -3.26 -7.30
CA GLU A 285 3.97 -4.33 -7.10
C GLU A 285 4.35 -5.61 -7.86
N THR A 286 4.88 -5.50 -9.08
CA THR A 286 5.37 -6.64 -9.85
C THR A 286 6.53 -7.37 -9.18
N ILE A 287 7.45 -6.63 -8.53
CA ILE A 287 8.55 -7.22 -7.76
C ILE A 287 8.01 -7.85 -6.47
N ARG A 288 7.03 -7.23 -5.82
CA ARG A 288 6.36 -7.75 -4.63
C ARG A 288 5.64 -9.07 -4.91
N GLU A 289 4.84 -9.13 -5.99
CA GLU A 289 4.17 -10.35 -6.46
C GLU A 289 5.18 -11.48 -6.69
N TYR A 290 6.28 -11.17 -7.41
CA TYR A 290 7.36 -12.11 -7.66
C TYR A 290 8.03 -12.59 -6.35
N ALA A 291 8.31 -11.67 -5.42
CA ALA A 291 8.91 -11.99 -4.13
C ALA A 291 8.01 -12.92 -3.30
N LEU A 292 6.68 -12.72 -3.31
CA LEU A 292 5.71 -13.61 -2.67
C LEU A 292 5.66 -15.00 -3.30
N GLU A 293 5.79 -15.10 -4.64
CA GLU A 293 5.91 -16.39 -5.32
C GLU A 293 7.17 -17.14 -4.86
N GLN A 294 8.32 -16.45 -4.78
CA GLN A 294 9.56 -17.02 -4.29
C GLN A 294 9.50 -17.42 -2.81
N LEU A 295 8.83 -16.60 -1.98
CA LEU A 295 8.60 -16.91 -0.57
C LEU A 295 7.75 -18.19 -0.41
N THR A 296 6.74 -18.34 -1.27
CA THR A 296 5.88 -19.52 -1.29
C THR A 296 6.65 -20.77 -1.72
N ALA A 297 7.46 -20.64 -2.78
CA ALA A 297 8.31 -21.73 -3.27
C ALA A 297 9.36 -22.16 -2.22
N ALA A 298 9.84 -21.23 -1.40
CA ALA A 298 10.78 -21.51 -0.30
C ALA A 298 10.10 -22.11 0.95
N GLY A 299 8.77 -22.17 1.02
CA GLY A 299 8.04 -22.66 2.20
C GLY A 299 8.09 -21.75 3.43
N GLU A 300 8.51 -20.49 3.28
CA GLU A 300 8.71 -19.53 4.40
C GLU A 300 7.48 -18.65 4.69
N VAL A 301 6.36 -18.81 3.97
CA VAL A 301 5.20 -17.91 4.01
C VAL A 301 4.62 -17.79 5.42
N GLU A 302 4.34 -18.92 6.07
CA GLU A 302 3.68 -18.92 7.38
C GLU A 302 4.51 -18.26 8.45
N MET A 303 5.80 -18.59 8.51
CA MET A 303 6.74 -17.99 9.48
C MET A 303 6.86 -16.49 9.27
N THR A 304 7.02 -16.05 8.01
CA THR A 304 7.21 -14.64 7.69
C THR A 304 5.95 -13.83 7.94
N ARG A 305 4.78 -14.34 7.54
CA ARG A 305 3.48 -13.69 7.80
C ARG A 305 3.17 -13.62 9.29
N ARG A 306 3.52 -14.65 10.05
CA ARG A 306 3.36 -14.62 11.50
C ARG A 306 4.23 -13.53 12.14
N SER A 307 5.51 -13.46 11.78
CA SER A 307 6.41 -12.41 12.30
C SER A 307 5.91 -11.00 11.93
N HIS A 308 5.47 -10.81 10.69
CA HIS A 308 4.82 -9.58 10.22
C HIS A 308 3.60 -9.22 11.07
N ALA A 309 2.68 -10.17 11.27
CA ALA A 309 1.45 -9.94 12.02
C ALA A 309 1.71 -9.59 13.49
N LEU A 310 2.67 -10.26 14.14
CA LEU A 310 3.06 -9.99 15.51
C LEU A 310 3.73 -8.60 15.67
N TYR A 311 4.54 -8.19 14.70
CA TYR A 311 5.13 -6.85 14.69
C TYR A 311 4.06 -5.76 14.62
N TYR A 312 3.08 -5.90 13.72
CA TYR A 312 2.01 -4.91 13.56
C TYR A 312 1.00 -4.93 14.72
N LEU A 313 0.80 -6.08 15.36
CA LEU A 313 0.06 -6.16 16.62
C LEU A 313 0.77 -5.34 17.72
N ALA A 314 2.07 -5.57 17.91
CA ALA A 314 2.86 -4.83 18.90
C ALA A 314 2.91 -3.32 18.59
N LEU A 315 2.98 -2.94 17.30
CA LEU A 315 2.92 -1.54 16.88
C LEU A 315 1.59 -0.88 17.26
N ALA A 316 0.47 -1.55 16.97
CA ALA A 316 -0.86 -1.05 17.31
C ALA A 316 -1.07 -0.93 18.82
N GLU A 317 -0.64 -1.92 19.60
CA GLU A 317 -0.73 -1.89 21.07
C GLU A 317 0.14 -0.77 21.71
N ARG A 318 1.29 -0.45 21.11
CA ARG A 318 2.11 0.70 21.54
C ARG A 318 1.45 2.05 21.22
N ALA A 319 0.73 2.14 20.10
CA ALA A 319 0.03 3.36 19.71
C ALA A 319 -1.23 3.62 20.54
N GLU A 320 -1.90 2.58 21.00
CA GLU A 320 -3.22 2.64 21.64
C GLU A 320 -3.31 3.60 22.81
N PRO A 321 -2.40 3.61 23.84
CA PRO A 321 -2.47 4.54 24.96
C PRO A 321 -2.39 6.00 24.51
N VAL A 322 -1.52 6.28 23.53
CA VAL A 322 -1.34 7.65 23.03
C VAL A 322 -2.57 8.13 22.26
N LEU A 323 -3.23 7.24 21.51
CA LEU A 323 -4.48 7.54 20.82
C LEU A 323 -5.66 7.74 21.77
N GLU A 324 -5.59 7.23 23.01
CA GLU A 324 -6.57 7.48 24.06
C GLU A 324 -6.42 8.87 24.67
N GLU A 325 -5.19 9.37 24.81
CA GLU A 325 -4.87 10.66 25.46
C GLU A 325 -5.01 11.83 24.49
N THR A 326 -4.59 11.67 23.24
CA THR A 326 -4.54 12.77 22.27
C THR A 326 -5.04 12.33 20.88
N ALA A 327 -5.94 13.16 20.30
CA ALA A 327 -6.40 12.97 18.93
C ALA A 327 -5.40 13.50 17.89
N GLN A 328 -4.36 14.20 18.30
CA GLN A 328 -3.35 14.84 17.43
C GLN A 328 -1.96 14.33 17.84
N GLY A 329 -1.12 14.05 16.82
CA GLY A 329 0.25 13.59 17.02
C GLY A 329 0.74 12.71 15.87
N ALA A 330 1.98 12.25 15.97
CA ALA A 330 2.63 11.44 14.93
C ALA A 330 2.02 10.03 14.77
N TRP A 331 1.35 9.49 15.79
CA TRP A 331 0.82 8.12 15.74
C TRP A 331 -0.31 7.89 14.72
N PRO A 332 -1.33 8.78 14.60
CA PRO A 332 -2.35 8.63 13.56
C PRO A 332 -1.74 8.59 12.16
N GLU A 333 -0.77 9.45 11.87
CA GLU A 333 -0.08 9.51 10.58
C GLU A 333 0.78 8.25 10.35
N ARG A 334 1.51 7.79 11.37
CA ARG A 334 2.31 6.57 11.32
C ARG A 334 1.43 5.34 11.06
N LEU A 335 0.33 5.17 11.80
CA LEU A 335 -0.59 4.06 11.59
C LEU A 335 -1.29 4.13 10.22
N ASN A 336 -1.58 5.34 9.73
CA ASN A 336 -2.16 5.51 8.40
C ASN A 336 -1.17 5.10 7.30
N ALA A 337 0.10 5.40 7.44
CA ALA A 337 1.14 4.92 6.53
C ALA A 337 1.29 3.39 6.54
N GLU A 338 1.03 2.76 7.69
CA GLU A 338 1.10 1.31 7.87
C GLU A 338 -0.26 0.60 7.70
N HIS A 339 -1.31 1.34 7.27
CA HIS A 339 -2.68 0.81 7.24
C HIS A 339 -2.81 -0.47 6.40
N GLY A 340 -2.15 -0.53 5.24
CA GLY A 340 -2.12 -1.73 4.40
C GLY A 340 -1.53 -2.95 5.12
N ASN A 341 -0.42 -2.75 5.81
CA ASN A 341 0.24 -3.80 6.60
C ASN A 341 -0.60 -4.25 7.81
N LEU A 342 -1.25 -3.30 8.49
CA LEU A 342 -2.15 -3.59 9.62
C LEU A 342 -3.36 -4.41 9.19
N LEU A 343 -3.93 -4.13 8.01
CA LEU A 343 -5.03 -4.91 7.45
C LEU A 343 -4.59 -6.32 7.02
N GLU A 344 -3.41 -6.45 6.42
CA GLU A 344 -2.85 -7.76 6.05
C GLU A 344 -2.56 -8.60 7.29
N ALA A 345 -1.94 -8.00 8.32
CA ALA A 345 -1.71 -8.63 9.61
C ALA A 345 -3.02 -9.13 10.24
N LEU A 346 -4.05 -8.28 10.27
CA LEU A 346 -5.35 -8.64 10.80
C LEU A 346 -6.00 -9.77 10.00
N THR A 347 -5.92 -9.75 8.68
CA THR A 347 -6.48 -10.79 7.81
C THR A 347 -5.83 -12.15 8.06
N TRP A 348 -4.50 -12.17 8.20
CA TRP A 348 -3.79 -13.40 8.53
C TRP A 348 -4.15 -13.91 9.95
N LEU A 349 -4.19 -13.02 10.95
CA LEU A 349 -4.54 -13.36 12.33
C LEU A 349 -5.95 -13.89 12.47
N LEU A 350 -6.92 -13.37 11.72
CA LEU A 350 -8.30 -13.86 11.71
C LEU A 350 -8.39 -15.36 11.36
N SER A 351 -7.54 -15.82 10.45
CA SER A 351 -7.53 -17.20 9.98
C SER A 351 -6.67 -18.12 10.85
N ASN A 352 -5.60 -17.61 11.47
CA ASN A 352 -4.58 -18.44 12.12
C ASN A 352 -4.50 -18.25 13.64
N GLU A 353 -4.67 -17.02 14.15
CA GLU A 353 -4.54 -16.68 15.58
C GLU A 353 -5.68 -15.74 16.03
N PRO A 354 -6.94 -16.19 16.09
CA PRO A 354 -8.12 -15.34 16.31
C PRO A 354 -8.06 -14.47 17.56
N ARG A 355 -7.44 -14.95 18.65
CA ARG A 355 -7.28 -14.16 19.88
C ARG A 355 -6.40 -12.93 19.66
N MET A 356 -5.36 -13.07 18.84
CA MET A 356 -4.48 -11.95 18.49
C MET A 356 -5.18 -10.99 17.51
N ALA A 357 -6.05 -11.51 16.63
CA ALA A 357 -6.90 -10.67 15.77
C ALA A 357 -7.82 -9.76 16.61
N ILE A 358 -8.43 -10.27 17.68
CA ILE A 358 -9.24 -9.47 18.60
C ILE A 358 -8.40 -8.37 19.25
N ARG A 359 -7.15 -8.67 19.69
CA ARG A 359 -6.24 -7.70 20.28
C ARG A 359 -5.91 -6.59 19.27
N LEU A 360 -5.51 -6.95 18.05
CA LEU A 360 -5.16 -6.00 17.01
C LEU A 360 -6.35 -5.10 16.63
N ALA A 361 -7.53 -5.68 16.39
CA ALA A 361 -8.72 -4.92 16.05
C ALA A 361 -9.15 -3.96 17.19
N SER A 362 -9.00 -4.40 18.45
CA SER A 362 -9.28 -3.55 19.62
C SER A 362 -8.32 -2.37 19.72
N ALA A 363 -7.02 -2.60 19.51
CA ALA A 363 -6.00 -1.55 19.56
C ALA A 363 -6.19 -0.51 18.44
N LEU A 364 -6.65 -0.94 17.26
CA LEU A 364 -6.86 -0.07 16.11
C LEU A 364 -8.17 0.73 16.15
N TRP A 365 -9.10 0.42 17.06
CA TRP A 365 -10.42 1.04 17.05
C TRP A 365 -10.38 2.58 17.12
N ARG A 366 -9.56 3.14 18.01
CA ARG A 366 -9.39 4.59 18.17
C ARG A 366 -8.81 5.23 16.90
N PHE A 367 -7.82 4.59 16.30
CA PHE A 367 -7.24 5.03 15.05
C PHE A 367 -8.31 5.11 13.95
N TRP A 368 -9.11 4.05 13.74
CA TRP A 368 -10.17 4.07 12.72
C TRP A 368 -11.21 5.16 12.96
N MET A 369 -11.54 5.45 14.24
CA MET A 369 -12.44 6.55 14.56
C MET A 369 -11.84 7.93 14.24
N GLN A 370 -10.57 8.14 14.54
CA GLN A 370 -9.90 9.43 14.34
C GLN A 370 -9.67 9.76 12.88
N ILE A 371 -9.31 8.76 12.06
CA ILE A 371 -9.06 8.93 10.62
C ILE A 371 -10.35 8.92 9.81
N GLY A 372 -11.44 8.37 10.33
CA GLY A 372 -12.74 8.32 9.64
C GLY A 372 -13.00 6.99 8.91
N TYR A 373 -12.24 5.93 9.20
CA TYR A 373 -12.46 4.57 8.68
C TYR A 373 -13.52 3.80 9.51
N LEU A 374 -14.62 4.44 9.88
CA LEU A 374 -15.60 3.89 10.82
C LEU A 374 -16.26 2.60 10.34
N SER A 375 -16.67 2.56 9.08
CA SER A 375 -17.34 1.38 8.50
C SER A 375 -16.39 0.19 8.41
N GLU A 376 -15.15 0.42 7.99
CA GLU A 376 -14.10 -0.62 7.94
C GLU A 376 -13.75 -1.11 9.33
N GLY A 377 -13.46 -0.20 10.25
CA GLY A 377 -13.12 -0.54 11.63
C GLY A 377 -14.20 -1.37 12.30
N ARG A 378 -15.48 -1.00 12.10
CA ARG A 378 -16.62 -1.77 12.60
C ARG A 378 -16.69 -3.16 12.00
N ARG A 379 -16.55 -3.28 10.67
CA ARG A 379 -16.58 -4.58 9.98
C ARG A 379 -15.47 -5.49 10.50
N ARG A 380 -14.23 -4.99 10.59
CA ARG A 380 -13.08 -5.75 11.07
C ARG A 380 -13.21 -6.15 12.54
N LEU A 381 -13.75 -5.27 13.37
CA LEU A 381 -13.99 -5.56 14.78
C LEU A 381 -15.02 -6.68 14.95
N VAL A 382 -16.11 -6.68 14.16
CA VAL A 382 -17.12 -7.73 14.17
C VAL A 382 -16.50 -9.05 13.71
N GLN A 383 -15.78 -9.08 12.60
CA GLN A 383 -15.07 -10.26 12.12
C GLN A 383 -14.13 -10.85 13.18
N ALA A 384 -13.37 -10.00 13.87
CA ALA A 384 -12.47 -10.44 14.94
C ALA A 384 -13.23 -11.01 16.14
N LEU A 385 -14.36 -10.43 16.53
CA LEU A 385 -15.18 -10.93 17.62
C LEU A 385 -15.88 -12.26 17.29
N GLU A 386 -16.22 -12.47 16.03
CA GLU A 386 -16.86 -13.71 15.55
C GLU A 386 -15.86 -14.85 15.37
N SER A 387 -14.58 -14.54 15.05
CA SER A 387 -13.55 -15.56 14.82
C SER A 387 -13.21 -16.40 16.05
N ASP A 388 -13.38 -15.88 17.28
CA ASP A 388 -13.29 -16.63 18.54
C ASP A 388 -14.37 -16.15 19.52
N ALA A 389 -15.59 -16.62 19.32
CA ALA A 389 -16.75 -16.21 20.12
C ALA A 389 -16.63 -16.58 21.60
N GLY A 390 -15.80 -17.56 21.94
CA GLY A 390 -15.58 -18.05 23.30
C GLY A 390 -14.39 -17.41 24.04
N ALA A 391 -13.60 -16.53 23.40
CA ALA A 391 -12.40 -15.97 24.00
C ALA A 391 -12.72 -15.12 25.23
N ILE A 392 -12.18 -15.51 26.39
CA ILE A 392 -12.24 -14.73 27.63
C ILE A 392 -10.91 -13.99 27.78
N ILE A 393 -10.78 -12.86 27.07
CA ILE A 393 -9.60 -12.01 27.12
C ILE A 393 -10.02 -10.55 27.33
N PRO A 394 -9.21 -9.71 28.00
CA PRO A 394 -9.52 -8.28 28.23
C PRO A 394 -9.80 -7.49 26.95
N ALA A 395 -9.07 -7.80 25.87
CA ALA A 395 -9.25 -7.18 24.57
C ALA A 395 -10.66 -7.38 24.00
N ARG A 396 -11.30 -8.54 24.25
CA ARG A 396 -12.68 -8.78 23.83
C ARG A 396 -13.68 -7.85 24.51
N ALA A 397 -13.55 -7.65 25.83
CA ALA A 397 -14.40 -6.70 26.54
C ALA A 397 -14.21 -5.26 26.06
N LYS A 398 -13.00 -4.88 25.67
CA LYS A 398 -12.66 -3.60 25.06
C LYS A 398 -13.29 -3.47 23.68
N ALA A 399 -13.14 -4.48 22.83
CA ALA A 399 -13.73 -4.55 21.49
C ALA A 399 -15.25 -4.42 21.52
N LEU A 400 -15.92 -5.08 22.47
CA LEU A 400 -17.36 -4.99 22.66
C LEU A 400 -17.79 -3.56 23.05
N ARG A 401 -17.08 -2.92 23.99
CA ARG A 401 -17.36 -1.51 24.36
C ARG A 401 -17.14 -0.55 23.18
N ALA A 402 -16.09 -0.75 22.41
CA ALA A 402 -15.80 0.04 21.22
C ALA A 402 -16.91 -0.07 20.16
N GLY A 403 -17.39 -1.29 19.91
CA GLY A 403 -18.53 -1.54 19.03
C GLY A 403 -19.82 -0.84 19.48
N HIS A 404 -20.09 -0.78 20.79
CA HIS A 404 -21.25 -0.07 21.35
C HIS A 404 -21.13 1.46 21.20
N ALA A 405 -19.97 2.04 21.43
CA ALA A 405 -19.76 3.50 21.28
C ALA A 405 -19.97 3.94 19.82
N GLY A 406 -19.55 3.14 18.84
CA GLY A 406 -19.81 3.39 17.41
C GLY A 406 -21.28 3.21 17.00
N LEU A 407 -22.09 2.45 17.75
CA LEU A 407 -23.52 2.26 17.50
C LEU A 407 -24.37 3.38 18.10
N ALA A 408 -23.94 3.98 19.20
CA ALA A 408 -24.67 5.09 19.84
C ALA A 408 -24.72 6.35 18.95
N SER A 409 -23.82 6.48 17.98
CA SER A 409 -23.83 7.57 17.00
C SER A 409 -24.78 7.35 15.81
N ARG A 410 -25.36 6.16 15.66
CA ARG A 410 -26.37 5.85 14.63
C ARG A 410 -27.56 5.11 15.26
N ARG A 411 -28.70 5.76 15.30
CA ARG A 411 -29.99 5.06 15.38
C ARG A 411 -30.19 4.28 14.06
N LEU A 412 -29.76 3.02 14.01
CA LEU A 412 -30.09 2.09 12.93
C LEU A 412 -30.52 0.75 13.52
N SER A 413 -31.81 0.55 13.44
CA SER A 413 -32.55 -0.69 13.65
C SER A 413 -32.17 -1.72 12.59
N THR A 414 -31.22 -2.62 12.83
CA THR A 414 -31.12 -3.94 12.20
C THR A 414 -29.82 -4.62 12.61
N ASN A 415 -29.73 -5.11 13.79
CA ASN A 415 -28.97 -6.28 14.22
C ASN A 415 -28.89 -6.37 15.76
N THR A 416 -29.97 -5.95 16.43
CA THR A 416 -30.12 -6.09 17.89
C THR A 416 -30.11 -7.54 18.36
N ALA A 417 -30.32 -8.52 17.46
CA ALA A 417 -30.32 -9.94 17.82
C ALA A 417 -28.91 -10.48 18.09
N LEU A 418 -27.96 -10.13 17.24
CA LEU A 418 -26.55 -10.57 17.40
C LEU A 418 -25.92 -9.97 18.66
N TRP A 419 -26.23 -8.70 18.93
CA TRP A 419 -25.71 -7.99 20.11
C TRP A 419 -26.37 -8.46 21.42
N ARG A 420 -27.66 -8.87 21.41
CA ARG A 420 -28.30 -9.47 22.58
C ARG A 420 -27.73 -10.86 22.93
N ALA A 421 -27.34 -11.66 21.93
CA ALA A 421 -26.68 -12.93 22.15
C ALA A 421 -25.30 -12.78 22.80
N VAL A 422 -24.55 -11.73 22.40
CA VAL A 422 -23.22 -11.41 22.93
C VAL A 422 -23.29 -10.79 24.33
N SER A 423 -24.31 -9.94 24.61
CA SER A 423 -24.54 -9.34 25.93
C SER A 423 -25.09 -10.36 26.96
N GLY A 424 -25.76 -11.42 26.52
CA GLY A 424 -26.29 -12.46 27.40
C GLY A 424 -25.22 -13.37 28.02
N CYS A 425 -24.00 -13.39 27.47
CA CYS A 425 -22.89 -14.19 28.02
C CYS A 425 -22.16 -13.50 29.19
N GLY A 426 -22.29 -12.17 29.36
CA GLY A 426 -21.67 -11.41 30.44
C GLY A 426 -22.42 -11.46 31.77
N ALA A 427 -23.68 -11.93 31.79
CA ALA A 427 -24.53 -11.89 32.97
C ALA A 427 -24.43 -13.11 33.88
N LYS A 428 -23.61 -14.16 33.55
CA LYS A 428 -23.46 -15.39 34.33
C LYS A 428 -22.24 -15.48 35.23
N THR A 429 -21.38 -14.45 35.26
CA THR A 429 -20.28 -14.38 36.24
C THR A 429 -20.49 -13.15 37.12
N GLY A 430 -21.30 -13.36 38.17
CA GLY A 430 -21.50 -12.41 39.24
C GLY A 430 -20.23 -12.19 40.05
N ARG A 431 -20.08 -10.92 40.47
CA ARG A 431 -19.12 -10.30 41.41
C ARG A 431 -17.93 -9.60 40.73
N CYS A 432 -18.11 -8.33 40.42
CA CYS A 432 -17.09 -7.30 40.65
C CYS A 432 -17.69 -6.23 41.53
N ALA A 433 -16.98 -5.93 42.60
CA ALA A 433 -17.38 -5.03 43.65
C ALA A 433 -17.62 -3.60 43.15
N ASP A 434 -18.74 -3.04 43.55
CA ASP A 434 -19.02 -1.61 43.57
C ASP A 434 -18.09 -0.94 44.56
N ASP A 435 -17.28 -0.01 44.10
CA ASP A 435 -16.72 1.07 44.90
C ASP A 435 -16.28 2.21 43.94
N HIS A 436 -17.21 3.09 43.68
CA HIS A 436 -16.88 4.46 43.28
C HIS A 436 -17.90 5.44 43.84
N PRO A 437 -17.45 6.51 44.54
CA PRO A 437 -18.33 7.46 45.22
C PRO A 437 -19.08 8.34 44.25
N ARG A 438 -20.38 8.47 44.50
CA ARG A 438 -21.29 9.40 43.81
C ARG A 438 -20.86 10.84 44.18
N ALA A 439 -20.43 11.62 43.19
CA ALA A 439 -20.37 13.05 43.28
C ALA A 439 -21.75 13.63 42.94
N GLN A 440 -22.44 14.16 43.93
CA GLN A 440 -23.66 14.95 43.81
C GLN A 440 -23.31 16.30 43.15
N PHE A 441 -23.93 16.61 42.01
CA PHE A 441 -24.01 17.98 41.52
C PHE A 441 -25.39 18.52 41.82
N ALA A 442 -25.45 19.35 42.87
CA ALA A 442 -26.56 20.24 43.17
C ALA A 442 -26.49 21.49 42.27
N GLY A 443 -27.56 21.82 41.61
CA GLY A 443 -27.66 23.03 40.80
C GLY A 443 -27.71 24.32 41.64
N HIS A 444 -27.13 25.35 41.07
CA HIS A 444 -27.57 26.74 41.38
C HIS A 444 -27.49 27.59 40.09
N ALA A 445 -28.65 28.04 39.70
CA ALA A 445 -28.81 29.11 38.70
C ALA A 445 -28.62 30.46 39.42
N ARG A 446 -27.99 31.42 38.77
CA ARG A 446 -28.35 32.85 38.63
C ARG A 446 -27.15 33.74 38.35
N GLY A 447 -27.29 34.63 37.35
CA GLY A 447 -26.68 35.95 37.33
C GLY A 447 -25.75 36.28 36.17
N ALA A 448 -26.27 36.84 35.09
CA ALA A 448 -25.57 37.79 34.24
C ALA A 448 -25.67 39.22 34.88
N PRO A 449 -25.03 40.31 34.35
CA PRO A 449 -24.23 40.53 33.16
C PRO A 449 -22.99 41.43 33.43
N GLY A 450 -22.07 41.54 32.46
CA GLY A 450 -21.01 42.55 32.50
C GLY A 450 -20.15 42.62 31.24
N ARG A 451 -20.43 43.61 30.44
CA ARG A 451 -19.64 44.04 29.26
C ARG A 451 -18.21 44.40 29.71
N LEU A 452 -17.23 44.14 28.83
CA LEU A 452 -16.21 45.10 28.46
C LEU A 452 -15.43 44.71 27.19
N ARG A 453 -15.39 45.66 26.29
CA ARG A 453 -14.59 45.70 25.02
C ARG A 453 -13.14 46.01 25.31
N ARG A 454 -12.22 45.53 24.47
CA ARG A 454 -11.03 46.17 23.84
C ARG A 454 -10.24 45.11 23.09
N ARG A 455 -10.10 45.19 21.79
CA ARG A 455 -9.15 45.85 20.88
C ARG A 455 -7.69 45.68 21.26
N ALA A 456 -6.95 45.02 20.37
CA ALA A 456 -5.69 45.38 19.69
C ALA A 456 -5.10 44.09 19.08
N ARG A 457 -4.94 43.95 17.82
CA ARG A 457 -3.97 44.44 16.82
C ARG A 457 -2.58 43.81 16.97
N LEU A 458 -2.20 43.03 15.93
CA LEU A 458 -0.95 42.98 15.16
C LEU A 458 0.33 42.59 15.94
N LEU A 459 0.84 41.41 15.67
CA LEU A 459 1.96 41.21 14.69
C LEU A 459 1.95 39.77 14.24
#